data_5e0f433f8c14fd5b2fe64650948e27f2
#
_entry.id   5e0f433f8c14fd5b2fe64650948e27f2
#
_cell.length_a   1.000
_cell.length_b   1.000
_cell.length_c   1.000
_cell.angle_alpha   90.00
_cell.angle_beta   90.00
_cell.angle_gamma   90.00
#
_symmetry.space_group_name_H-M   'P 1'
#
loop_
_entity.id
_entity.type
_entity.pdbx_description
1 polymer ?
#
loop_
_entity_poly.entity_id
_entity_poly.type
_entity_poly.pdbx_seq_one_letter_code
_entity_poly.pdbx_strand_id
1 'polypeptide(L)'
;GFSLHDDLGLNRLNTALATILETVNEIGLHGDSLLSCLLHAVVITPEQLQRAQRLFGESLCRPLSSYMSAERLLSTKVAAMESDDFRNLFVSQCGDMRVILLLIIDCVIRMRQIKNTPFKEAQQKLSVEAAYIYAPLAHKLGLYTIKSELEDLSLKYLEHDAYYHIKDKLNATKTVRDAYVERFIAPLREKLDAEGLQYKIKGRTKSIHSIWKKMQKQHCDFEGVYDLFAIRVIIDAPIEEEKALCWKVFSLITYEYESNLKRLRDWLTVPKSNGYESLHITVLGPKEKWVEVQIRSQRMDETAEHGLAAHWRYKGIKGGDGIIDSWLATIRSAL
;
A
#
# COMPACT_ATOMS: atom_id res chain seq x y z
N GLY A 1 4.86 -36.20 5.57
CA GLY A 1 5.77 -35.64 6.56
C GLY A 1 5.63 -34.13 6.60
N PHE A 2 5.79 -33.52 7.76
CA PHE A 2 5.75 -32.05 7.93
C PHE A 2 6.95 -31.45 7.18
N SER A 3 6.70 -30.49 6.26
CA SER A 3 7.75 -29.73 5.63
C SER A 3 7.85 -28.34 6.31
N LEU A 4 9.05 -28.00 6.76
CA LEU A 4 9.35 -26.66 7.26
C LEU A 4 9.40 -25.60 6.15
N HIS A 5 9.37 -26.01 4.88
CA HIS A 5 9.44 -25.14 3.72
C HIS A 5 8.12 -25.15 2.97
N ASP A 6 7.77 -24.01 2.39
CA ASP A 6 6.62 -23.86 1.50
C ASP A 6 6.97 -24.28 0.06
N ASP A 7 6.02 -24.07 -0.85
CA ASP A 7 6.15 -24.35 -2.28
C ASP A 7 7.19 -23.47 -3.01
N LEU A 8 7.65 -22.40 -2.38
CA LEU A 8 8.71 -21.50 -2.84
C LEU A 8 10.09 -21.88 -2.28
N GLY A 9 10.15 -22.86 -1.38
CA GLY A 9 11.36 -23.23 -0.65
C GLY A 9 11.67 -22.28 0.52
N LEU A 10 10.74 -21.40 0.93
CA LEU A 10 10.91 -20.51 2.06
C LEU A 10 10.59 -21.21 3.38
N ASN A 11 11.36 -20.92 4.42
CA ASN A 11 11.09 -21.48 5.76
C ASN A 11 9.82 -20.85 6.35
N ARG A 12 8.79 -21.65 6.58
CA ARG A 12 7.46 -21.21 7.05
C ARG A 12 7.49 -20.44 8.36
N LEU A 13 8.29 -20.86 9.32
CA LEU A 13 8.40 -20.19 10.62
C LEU A 13 9.09 -18.82 10.49
N ASN A 14 10.18 -18.76 9.73
CA ASN A 14 10.88 -17.50 9.50
C ASN A 14 9.99 -16.50 8.75
N THR A 15 9.22 -16.96 7.76
CA THR A 15 8.26 -16.14 7.03
C THR A 15 7.17 -15.65 7.97
N ALA A 16 6.58 -16.51 8.80
CA ALA A 16 5.55 -16.11 9.77
C ALA A 16 6.08 -15.08 10.79
N LEU A 17 7.29 -15.26 11.30
CA LEU A 17 7.92 -14.30 12.22
C LEU A 17 8.15 -12.95 11.54
N ALA A 18 8.65 -12.95 10.29
CA ALA A 18 8.83 -11.73 9.53
C ALA A 18 7.48 -11.03 9.25
N THR A 19 6.45 -11.79 8.90
CA THR A 19 5.08 -11.29 8.72
C THR A 19 4.53 -10.66 9.99
N ILE A 20 4.71 -11.29 11.14
CA ILE A 20 4.28 -10.75 12.44
C ILE A 20 5.00 -9.44 12.74
N LEU A 21 6.33 -9.39 12.62
CA LEU A 21 7.12 -8.19 12.89
C LEU A 21 6.72 -7.02 11.99
N GLU A 22 6.58 -7.28 10.69
CA GLU A 22 6.14 -6.25 9.73
C GLU A 22 4.71 -5.78 10.04
N THR A 23 3.80 -6.70 10.38
CA THR A 23 2.41 -6.37 10.72
C THR A 23 2.32 -5.50 11.98
N VAL A 24 3.10 -5.79 13.00
CA VAL A 24 3.18 -4.96 14.22
C VAL A 24 3.72 -3.57 13.88
N ASN A 25 4.77 -3.49 13.07
CA ASN A 25 5.42 -2.23 12.71
C ASN A 25 4.56 -1.37 11.78
N GLU A 26 3.97 -1.96 10.73
CA GLU A 26 3.23 -1.22 9.70
C GLU A 26 1.76 -0.98 10.09
N ILE A 27 1.10 -1.96 10.71
CA ILE A 27 -0.34 -1.95 10.96
C ILE A 27 -0.66 -1.75 12.45
N GLY A 28 0.23 -2.16 13.36
CA GLY A 28 0.01 -2.09 14.80
C GLY A 28 -0.95 -3.18 15.32
N LEU A 29 -1.14 -4.27 14.56
CA LEU A 29 -1.92 -5.43 15.00
C LEU A 29 -1.23 -6.14 16.16
N HIS A 30 -2.02 -6.68 17.08
CA HIS A 30 -1.56 -7.44 18.23
C HIS A 30 -2.56 -8.56 18.61
N GLY A 31 -2.22 -9.38 19.59
CA GLY A 31 -3.10 -10.40 20.15
C GLY A 31 -3.17 -11.70 19.37
N ASP A 32 -4.30 -12.39 19.48
CA ASP A 32 -4.50 -13.79 19.02
C ASP A 32 -4.31 -13.97 17.50
N SER A 33 -4.55 -12.94 16.70
CA SER A 33 -4.35 -13.01 15.25
C SER A 33 -2.89 -13.21 14.85
N LEU A 34 -1.94 -12.61 15.59
CA LEU A 34 -0.50 -12.82 15.36
C LEU A 34 -0.05 -14.23 15.77
N LEU A 35 -0.59 -14.72 16.88
CA LEU A 35 -0.34 -16.11 17.31
C LEU A 35 -0.92 -17.10 16.32
N SER A 36 -2.09 -16.80 15.72
CA SER A 36 -2.68 -17.63 14.67
C SER A 36 -1.81 -17.68 13.41
N CYS A 37 -1.16 -16.57 13.04
CA CYS A 37 -0.18 -16.53 11.94
C CYS A 37 1.00 -17.47 12.21
N LEU A 38 1.53 -17.49 13.44
CA LEU A 38 2.61 -18.39 13.83
C LEU A 38 2.14 -19.86 13.82
N LEU A 39 0.94 -20.16 14.34
CA LEU A 39 0.38 -21.51 14.33
C LEU A 39 0.12 -22.00 12.90
N HIS A 40 -0.31 -21.12 12.00
CA HIS A 40 -0.52 -21.46 10.59
C HIS A 40 0.75 -21.97 9.91
N ALA A 41 1.93 -21.51 10.35
CA ALA A 41 3.21 -22.02 9.82
C ALA A 41 3.42 -23.52 10.09
N VAL A 42 2.76 -24.09 11.10
CA VAL A 42 2.91 -25.49 11.54
C VAL A 42 1.63 -26.32 11.45
N VAL A 43 0.45 -25.68 11.43
CA VAL A 43 -0.86 -26.31 11.33
C VAL A 43 -1.33 -26.25 9.89
N ILE A 44 -1.20 -27.34 9.15
CA ILE A 44 -1.50 -27.43 7.71
C ILE A 44 -2.56 -28.48 7.37
N THR A 45 -3.02 -29.25 8.35
CA THR A 45 -4.06 -30.27 8.13
C THR A 45 -5.28 -30.05 9.04
N PRO A 46 -6.47 -30.52 8.62
CA PRO A 46 -7.69 -30.45 9.46
C PRO A 46 -7.52 -31.13 10.83
N GLU A 47 -6.78 -32.24 10.89
CA GLU A 47 -6.54 -32.97 12.14
C GLU A 47 -5.65 -32.13 13.10
N GLN A 48 -4.63 -31.45 12.54
CA GLN A 48 -3.80 -30.53 13.32
C GLN A 48 -4.61 -29.34 13.83
N LEU A 49 -5.54 -28.81 13.02
CA LEU A 49 -6.46 -27.75 13.44
C LEU A 49 -7.35 -28.19 14.61
N GLN A 50 -7.95 -29.40 14.54
CA GLN A 50 -8.75 -29.93 15.66
C GLN A 50 -7.90 -30.09 16.95
N ARG A 51 -6.66 -30.53 16.81
CA ARG A 51 -5.72 -30.62 17.96
C ARG A 51 -5.41 -29.24 18.52
N ALA A 52 -5.13 -28.24 17.67
CA ALA A 52 -4.89 -26.86 18.06
C ALA A 52 -6.12 -26.26 18.79
N GLN A 53 -7.35 -26.52 18.32
CA GLN A 53 -8.58 -26.07 18.96
C GLN A 53 -8.74 -26.61 20.38
N ARG A 54 -8.37 -27.88 20.62
CA ARG A 54 -8.41 -28.49 21.96
C ARG A 54 -7.38 -27.90 22.91
N LEU A 55 -6.21 -27.49 22.39
CA LEU A 55 -5.10 -26.97 23.18
C LEU A 55 -5.21 -25.47 23.48
N PHE A 56 -5.62 -24.67 22.50
CA PHE A 56 -5.56 -23.21 22.54
C PHE A 56 -6.92 -22.52 22.55
N GLY A 57 -8.01 -23.26 22.39
CA GLY A 57 -9.36 -22.71 22.37
C GLY A 57 -9.80 -22.17 21.01
N GLU A 58 -11.05 -21.73 20.96
CA GLU A 58 -11.72 -21.33 19.72
C GLU A 58 -11.28 -19.93 19.24
N SER A 59 -11.04 -18.99 20.14
CA SER A 59 -10.68 -17.60 19.80
C SER A 59 -9.38 -17.52 18.99
N LEU A 60 -8.39 -18.33 19.34
CA LEU A 60 -7.12 -18.40 18.62
C LEU A 60 -7.23 -19.20 17.31
N CYS A 61 -8.07 -20.22 17.28
CA CYS A 61 -8.19 -21.11 16.12
C CYS A 61 -9.17 -20.62 15.06
N ARG A 62 -10.03 -19.67 15.37
CA ARG A 62 -10.93 -19.05 14.39
C ARG A 62 -10.18 -18.32 13.26
N PRO A 63 -9.21 -17.43 13.53
CA PRO A 63 -8.37 -16.87 12.48
C PRO A 63 -7.58 -17.93 11.71
N LEU A 64 -7.10 -18.99 12.39
CA LEU A 64 -6.39 -20.09 11.74
C LEU A 64 -7.27 -20.82 10.71
N SER A 65 -8.56 -21.05 11.01
CA SER A 65 -9.51 -21.62 10.06
C SER A 65 -9.71 -20.71 8.85
N SER A 66 -9.70 -19.39 9.06
CA SER A 66 -9.79 -18.39 7.99
C SER A 66 -8.58 -18.42 7.06
N TYR A 67 -7.37 -18.58 7.58
CA TYR A 67 -6.16 -18.81 6.77
C TYR A 67 -6.31 -20.03 5.85
N MET A 68 -6.67 -21.17 6.41
CA MET A 68 -6.82 -22.42 5.66
C MET A 68 -7.92 -22.32 4.58
N SER A 69 -8.99 -21.57 4.85
CA SER A 69 -10.08 -21.32 3.89
C SER A 69 -9.60 -20.43 2.74
N ALA A 70 -8.82 -19.38 3.02
CA ALA A 70 -8.23 -18.49 2.03
C ALA A 70 -7.28 -19.25 1.10
N GLU A 71 -6.35 -20.05 1.63
CA GLU A 71 -5.41 -20.85 0.84
C GLU A 71 -6.12 -21.86 -0.06
N ARG A 72 -7.16 -22.52 0.45
CA ARG A 72 -7.96 -23.45 -0.34
C ARG A 72 -8.61 -22.74 -1.53
N LEU A 73 -9.16 -21.55 -1.33
CA LEU A 73 -9.79 -20.78 -2.40
C LEU A 73 -8.77 -20.39 -3.47
N LEU A 74 -7.59 -19.92 -3.08
CA LEU A 74 -6.50 -19.56 -3.99
C LEU A 74 -5.98 -20.76 -4.80
N SER A 75 -5.99 -21.95 -4.20
CA SER A 75 -5.54 -23.16 -4.91
C SER A 75 -6.54 -23.68 -5.94
N THR A 76 -7.84 -23.39 -5.76
CA THR A 76 -8.90 -24.01 -6.59
C THR A 76 -9.39 -23.16 -7.76
N LYS A 77 -9.18 -21.84 -7.75
CA LYS A 77 -9.78 -20.91 -8.72
C LYS A 77 -8.79 -19.90 -9.33
N VAL A 78 -7.61 -20.35 -9.70
CA VAL A 78 -6.54 -19.47 -10.24
C VAL A 78 -7.02 -18.62 -11.43
N ALA A 79 -7.78 -19.19 -12.35
CA ALA A 79 -8.26 -18.48 -13.55
C ALA A 79 -9.29 -17.36 -13.27
N ALA A 80 -9.87 -17.31 -12.09
CA ALA A 80 -10.90 -16.31 -11.72
C ALA A 80 -10.35 -15.13 -10.90
N MET A 81 -9.05 -15.13 -10.54
CA MET A 81 -8.45 -14.17 -9.62
C MET A 81 -8.52 -12.71 -10.08
N GLU A 82 -8.64 -12.46 -11.38
CA GLU A 82 -8.71 -11.12 -11.96
C GLU A 82 -10.05 -10.41 -11.70
N SER A 83 -11.11 -11.16 -11.36
CA SER A 83 -12.45 -10.59 -11.21
C SER A 83 -12.69 -9.97 -9.83
N ASP A 84 -13.53 -8.92 -9.79
CA ASP A 84 -14.00 -8.33 -8.54
C ASP A 84 -14.83 -9.33 -7.72
N ASP A 85 -15.64 -10.18 -8.39
CA ASP A 85 -16.44 -11.22 -7.75
C ASP A 85 -15.57 -12.20 -6.97
N PHE A 86 -14.43 -12.60 -7.53
CA PHE A 86 -13.50 -13.48 -6.83
C PHE A 86 -12.90 -12.79 -5.58
N ARG A 87 -12.53 -11.50 -5.68
CA ARG A 87 -12.02 -10.75 -4.53
C ARG A 87 -13.07 -10.62 -3.42
N ASN A 88 -14.32 -10.36 -3.78
CA ASN A 88 -15.44 -10.30 -2.83
C ASN A 88 -15.68 -11.66 -2.17
N LEU A 89 -15.63 -12.75 -2.95
CA LEU A 89 -15.71 -14.11 -2.43
C LEU A 89 -14.55 -14.41 -1.46
N PHE A 90 -13.32 -14.03 -1.82
CA PHE A 90 -12.13 -14.20 -0.99
C PHE A 90 -12.29 -13.51 0.37
N VAL A 91 -12.70 -12.23 0.37
CA VAL A 91 -12.95 -11.46 1.59
C VAL A 91 -14.07 -12.11 2.44
N SER A 92 -15.14 -12.54 1.80
CA SER A 92 -16.26 -13.22 2.49
C SER A 92 -15.84 -14.54 3.14
N GLN A 93 -15.03 -15.34 2.44
CA GLN A 93 -14.55 -16.64 2.94
C GLN A 93 -13.51 -16.51 4.06
N CYS A 94 -12.69 -15.47 4.03
CA CYS A 94 -11.74 -15.21 5.13
C CYS A 94 -12.44 -14.91 6.44
N GLY A 95 -13.62 -14.27 6.41
CA GLY A 95 -14.45 -14.00 7.59
C GLY A 95 -13.85 -13.06 8.62
N ASP A 96 -12.52 -13.02 8.78
CA ASP A 96 -11.78 -12.15 9.69
C ASP A 96 -10.84 -11.22 8.93
N MET A 97 -11.08 -9.91 9.04
CA MET A 97 -10.29 -8.89 8.34
C MET A 97 -8.83 -8.84 8.79
N ARG A 98 -8.53 -9.25 10.03
CA ARG A 98 -7.15 -9.34 10.56
C ARG A 98 -6.34 -10.36 9.78
N VAL A 99 -6.97 -11.47 9.37
CA VAL A 99 -6.34 -12.49 8.52
C VAL A 99 -6.02 -11.93 7.14
N ILE A 100 -6.91 -11.12 6.57
CA ILE A 100 -6.65 -10.48 5.26
C ILE A 100 -5.44 -9.56 5.35
N LEU A 101 -5.32 -8.75 6.40
CA LEU A 101 -4.15 -7.90 6.62
C LEU A 101 -2.86 -8.72 6.74
N LEU A 102 -2.90 -9.81 7.51
CA LEU A 102 -1.75 -10.72 7.67
C LEU A 102 -1.38 -11.41 6.34
N LEU A 103 -2.36 -11.84 5.55
CA LEU A 103 -2.12 -12.43 4.23
C LEU A 103 -1.50 -11.44 3.23
N ILE A 104 -1.91 -10.16 3.28
CA ILE A 104 -1.31 -9.10 2.45
C ILE A 104 0.17 -8.91 2.84
N ILE A 105 0.48 -8.85 4.13
CA ILE A 105 1.86 -8.70 4.61
C ILE A 105 2.68 -9.95 4.33
N ASP A 106 2.12 -11.15 4.54
CA ASP A 106 2.78 -12.41 4.18
C ASP A 106 3.17 -12.45 2.70
N CYS A 107 2.25 -12.05 1.83
CA CYS A 107 2.53 -11.94 0.39
C CYS A 107 3.70 -10.99 0.12
N VAL A 108 3.77 -9.80 0.75
CA VAL A 108 4.90 -8.86 0.60
C VAL A 108 6.20 -9.52 1.04
N ILE A 109 6.23 -10.14 2.22
CA ILE A 109 7.41 -10.80 2.77
C ILE A 109 7.90 -11.91 1.83
N ARG A 110 7.00 -12.76 1.34
CA ARG A 110 7.34 -13.81 0.38
C ARG A 110 7.84 -13.24 -0.94
N MET A 111 7.16 -12.23 -1.50
CA MET A 111 7.57 -11.56 -2.76
C MET A 111 8.96 -10.91 -2.68
N ARG A 112 9.36 -10.39 -1.53
CA ARG A 112 10.72 -9.86 -1.31
C ARG A 112 11.78 -10.96 -1.34
N GLN A 113 11.44 -12.18 -0.93
CA GLN A 113 12.38 -13.30 -0.75
C GLN A 113 12.55 -14.18 -2.01
N ILE A 114 11.58 -14.21 -2.93
CA ILE A 114 11.55 -15.16 -4.05
C ILE A 114 12.50 -14.85 -5.23
N LYS A 115 13.36 -13.86 -5.11
CA LYS A 115 14.24 -13.43 -6.22
C LYS A 115 15.04 -14.59 -6.83
N ASN A 116 15.54 -15.48 -6.00
CA ASN A 116 16.45 -16.56 -6.40
C ASN A 116 15.83 -17.96 -6.24
N THR A 117 14.50 -18.05 -6.08
CA THR A 117 13.86 -19.35 -5.97
C THR A 117 14.00 -20.17 -7.25
N PRO A 118 14.29 -21.47 -7.17
CA PRO A 118 14.27 -22.37 -8.33
C PRO A 118 12.82 -22.72 -8.77
N PHE A 119 11.83 -22.49 -7.92
CA PHE A 119 10.43 -22.89 -8.13
C PHE A 119 9.67 -21.82 -8.94
N LYS A 120 9.87 -21.82 -10.26
CA LYS A 120 9.35 -20.77 -11.14
C LYS A 120 7.82 -20.74 -11.25
N GLU A 121 7.16 -21.88 -11.21
CA GLU A 121 5.69 -21.97 -11.25
C GLU A 121 5.10 -21.37 -9.97
N ALA A 122 5.64 -21.68 -8.80
CA ALA A 122 5.20 -21.10 -7.54
C ALA A 122 5.49 -19.58 -7.47
N GLN A 123 6.63 -19.13 -8.02
CA GLN A 123 6.96 -17.72 -8.16
C GLN A 123 5.93 -16.98 -9.02
N GLN A 124 5.57 -17.56 -10.18
CA GLN A 124 4.57 -17.00 -11.09
C GLN A 124 3.20 -16.92 -10.42
N LYS A 125 2.77 -18.01 -9.77
CA LYS A 125 1.51 -18.07 -9.03
C LYS A 125 1.42 -16.99 -7.96
N LEU A 126 2.43 -16.85 -7.09
CA LEU A 126 2.45 -15.82 -6.06
C LEU A 126 2.41 -14.41 -6.67
N SER A 127 3.07 -14.19 -7.82
CA SER A 127 3.07 -12.89 -8.50
C SER A 127 1.68 -12.54 -9.07
N VAL A 128 0.92 -13.53 -9.55
CA VAL A 128 -0.49 -13.38 -9.97
C VAL A 128 -1.37 -13.05 -8.76
N GLU A 129 -1.22 -13.77 -7.65
CA GLU A 129 -1.95 -13.49 -6.40
C GLU A 129 -1.65 -12.07 -5.89
N ALA A 130 -0.38 -11.66 -5.91
CA ALA A 130 0.05 -10.30 -5.54
C ALA A 130 -0.62 -9.22 -6.41
N ALA A 131 -0.62 -9.41 -7.75
CA ALA A 131 -1.17 -8.44 -8.70
C ALA A 131 -2.70 -8.31 -8.63
N TYR A 132 -3.40 -9.43 -8.55
CA TYR A 132 -4.85 -9.46 -8.77
C TYR A 132 -5.68 -9.57 -7.49
N ILE A 133 -5.09 -9.97 -6.37
CA ILE A 133 -5.79 -10.11 -5.09
C ILE A 133 -5.23 -9.15 -4.04
N TYR A 134 -3.95 -9.29 -3.69
CA TYR A 134 -3.41 -8.59 -2.53
C TYR A 134 -3.16 -7.10 -2.77
N ALA A 135 -2.67 -6.69 -3.95
CA ALA A 135 -2.49 -5.27 -4.26
C ALA A 135 -3.84 -4.51 -4.37
N PRO A 136 -4.90 -5.02 -5.03
CA PRO A 136 -6.22 -4.42 -4.99
C PRO A 136 -6.83 -4.35 -3.58
N LEU A 137 -6.68 -5.38 -2.76
CA LEU A 137 -7.14 -5.36 -1.37
C LEU A 137 -6.37 -4.33 -0.54
N ALA A 138 -5.04 -4.28 -0.65
CA ALA A 138 -4.22 -3.26 -0.01
C ALA A 138 -4.66 -1.85 -0.41
N HIS A 139 -5.02 -1.63 -1.68
CA HIS A 139 -5.56 -0.35 -2.16
C HIS A 139 -6.89 0.01 -1.49
N LYS A 140 -7.85 -0.92 -1.42
CA LYS A 140 -9.14 -0.71 -0.75
C LYS A 140 -8.95 -0.42 0.74
N LEU A 141 -7.98 -1.06 1.38
CA LEU A 141 -7.63 -0.86 2.79
C LEU A 141 -6.80 0.42 3.06
N GLY A 142 -6.44 1.18 2.03
CA GLY A 142 -5.63 2.40 2.16
C GLY A 142 -4.15 2.16 2.43
N LEU A 143 -3.66 0.92 2.30
CA LEU A 143 -2.26 0.53 2.48
C LEU A 143 -1.45 0.83 1.21
N TYR A 144 -1.30 2.12 0.87
CA TYR A 144 -0.78 2.54 -0.43
C TYR A 144 0.70 2.20 -0.66
N THR A 145 1.51 2.19 0.37
CA THR A 145 2.92 1.79 0.31
C THR A 145 3.03 0.31 -0.03
N ILE A 146 2.32 -0.54 0.71
CA ILE A 146 2.25 -1.99 0.50
C ILE A 146 1.68 -2.31 -0.89
N LYS A 147 0.59 -1.64 -1.26
CA LYS A 147 -0.01 -1.77 -2.59
C LYS A 147 0.99 -1.49 -3.70
N SER A 148 1.73 -0.38 -3.61
CA SER A 148 2.71 0.00 -4.63
C SER A 148 3.88 -0.97 -4.71
N GLU A 149 4.33 -1.49 -3.57
CA GLU A 149 5.38 -2.51 -3.52
C GLU A 149 4.93 -3.84 -4.13
N LEU A 150 3.72 -4.31 -3.80
CA LEU A 150 3.15 -5.53 -4.39
C LEU A 150 3.00 -5.41 -5.92
N GLU A 151 2.53 -4.25 -6.40
CA GLU A 151 2.42 -3.98 -7.83
C GLU A 151 3.79 -3.97 -8.53
N ASP A 152 4.79 -3.35 -7.95
CA ASP A 152 6.15 -3.31 -8.55
C ASP A 152 6.82 -4.69 -8.50
N LEU A 153 6.67 -5.44 -7.39
CA LEU A 153 7.22 -6.78 -7.26
C LEU A 153 6.52 -7.78 -8.19
N SER A 154 5.20 -7.72 -8.32
CA SER A 154 4.47 -8.59 -9.25
C SER A 154 4.84 -8.29 -10.71
N LEU A 155 4.89 -7.02 -11.10
CA LEU A 155 5.30 -6.61 -12.45
C LEU A 155 6.69 -7.13 -12.81
N LYS A 156 7.62 -7.12 -11.84
CA LYS A 156 8.98 -7.60 -12.04
C LYS A 156 9.06 -9.05 -12.49
N TYR A 157 8.10 -9.90 -12.08
CA TYR A 157 8.07 -11.32 -12.43
C TYR A 157 7.09 -11.65 -13.56
N LEU A 158 6.00 -10.86 -13.71
CA LEU A 158 4.99 -11.05 -14.74
C LEU A 158 5.40 -10.40 -16.06
N GLU A 159 5.98 -9.18 -16.00
CA GLU A 159 6.37 -8.35 -17.15
C GLU A 159 7.83 -7.91 -17.00
N HIS A 160 8.73 -8.89 -16.93
CA HIS A 160 10.14 -8.70 -16.60
C HIS A 160 10.83 -7.62 -17.44
N ASP A 161 10.69 -7.68 -18.76
CA ASP A 161 11.37 -6.75 -19.66
C ASP A 161 10.86 -5.33 -19.52
N ALA A 162 9.55 -5.16 -19.38
CA ALA A 162 8.92 -3.86 -19.14
C ALA A 162 9.39 -3.27 -17.81
N TYR A 163 9.45 -4.08 -16.74
CA TYR A 163 9.91 -3.65 -15.43
C TYR A 163 11.36 -3.12 -15.48
N TYR A 164 12.28 -3.87 -16.05
CA TYR A 164 13.68 -3.47 -16.09
C TYR A 164 13.93 -2.33 -17.07
N HIS A 165 13.23 -2.26 -18.20
CA HIS A 165 13.29 -1.14 -19.11
C HIS A 165 12.92 0.17 -18.38
N ILE A 166 11.79 0.22 -17.68
CA ILE A 166 11.35 1.41 -16.93
C ILE A 166 12.33 1.74 -15.80
N LYS A 167 12.79 0.73 -15.06
CA LYS A 167 13.76 0.89 -13.97
C LYS A 167 15.06 1.53 -14.45
N ASP A 168 15.61 1.08 -15.57
CA ASP A 168 16.86 1.59 -16.13
C ASP A 168 16.69 3.02 -16.64
N LYS A 169 15.57 3.33 -17.30
CA LYS A 169 15.20 4.70 -17.70
C LYS A 169 15.05 5.64 -16.49
N LEU A 170 14.41 5.17 -15.41
CA LEU A 170 14.31 5.94 -14.17
C LEU A 170 15.69 6.22 -13.56
N ASN A 171 16.58 5.23 -13.53
CA ASN A 171 17.94 5.39 -13.01
C ASN A 171 18.74 6.36 -13.87
N ALA A 172 18.74 6.21 -15.18
CA ALA A 172 19.46 7.07 -16.11
C ALA A 172 19.02 8.55 -16.03
N THR A 173 17.75 8.81 -15.73
CA THR A 173 17.20 10.18 -15.67
C THR A 173 17.16 10.76 -14.25
N LYS A 174 17.65 10.05 -13.24
CA LYS A 174 17.51 10.44 -11.81
C LYS A 174 18.06 11.84 -11.54
N THR A 175 19.32 12.10 -11.90
CA THR A 175 19.98 13.40 -11.64
C THR A 175 19.24 14.57 -12.29
N VAL A 176 18.75 14.38 -13.52
CA VAL A 176 17.98 15.41 -14.25
C VAL A 176 16.64 15.67 -13.58
N ARG A 177 15.97 14.61 -13.09
CA ARG A 177 14.72 14.75 -12.35
C ARG A 177 14.92 15.44 -11.01
N ASP A 178 15.94 15.05 -10.26
CA ASP A 178 16.26 15.65 -8.95
C ASP A 178 16.55 17.14 -9.10
N ALA A 179 17.36 17.53 -10.10
CA ALA A 179 17.62 18.94 -10.41
C ALA A 179 16.35 19.71 -10.86
N TYR A 180 15.44 19.05 -11.57
CA TYR A 180 14.16 19.65 -11.93
C TYR A 180 13.27 19.87 -10.70
N VAL A 181 13.17 18.86 -9.83
CA VAL A 181 12.41 18.92 -8.57
C VAL A 181 12.92 20.08 -7.71
N GLU A 182 14.23 20.22 -7.51
CA GLU A 182 14.80 21.34 -6.74
C GLU A 182 14.47 22.70 -7.35
N ARG A 183 14.56 22.83 -8.66
CA ARG A 183 14.19 24.08 -9.35
C ARG A 183 12.71 24.43 -9.19
N PHE A 184 11.84 23.41 -9.19
CA PHE A 184 10.41 23.60 -8.94
C PHE A 184 10.13 23.99 -7.48
N ILE A 185 10.83 23.37 -6.52
CA ILE A 185 10.58 23.56 -5.09
C ILE A 185 11.10 24.90 -4.58
N ALA A 186 12.22 25.41 -5.13
CA ALA A 186 12.90 26.58 -4.60
C ALA A 186 11.98 27.82 -4.40
N PRO A 187 11.18 28.28 -5.39
CA PRO A 187 10.28 29.41 -5.18
C PRO A 187 9.18 29.15 -4.14
N LEU A 188 8.73 27.87 -4.05
CA LEU A 188 7.74 27.50 -3.06
C LEU A 188 8.27 27.55 -1.64
N ARG A 189 9.53 27.13 -1.41
CA ARG A 189 10.20 27.26 -0.10
C ARG A 189 10.22 28.71 0.36
N GLU A 190 10.67 29.63 -0.50
CA GLU A 190 10.73 31.06 -0.16
C GLU A 190 9.38 31.59 0.29
N LYS A 191 8.29 31.21 -0.39
CA LYS A 191 6.93 31.65 -0.02
C LYS A 191 6.43 31.01 1.27
N LEU A 192 6.64 29.71 1.45
CA LEU A 192 6.21 28.99 2.63
C LEU A 192 6.98 29.47 3.88
N ASP A 193 8.28 29.74 3.74
CA ASP A 193 9.13 30.31 4.79
C ASP A 193 8.69 31.74 5.16
N ALA A 194 8.36 32.58 4.17
CA ALA A 194 7.87 33.94 4.38
C ALA A 194 6.52 33.95 5.16
N GLU A 195 5.71 32.91 5.01
CA GLU A 195 4.45 32.72 5.75
C GLU A 195 4.64 32.07 7.13
N GLY A 196 5.89 31.76 7.51
CA GLY A 196 6.23 31.12 8.79
C GLY A 196 5.70 29.71 8.97
N LEU A 197 5.42 29.00 7.85
CA LEU A 197 4.86 27.65 7.90
C LEU A 197 5.94 26.62 8.27
N GLN A 198 5.55 25.62 9.06
CA GLN A 198 6.35 24.43 9.30
C GLN A 198 5.94 23.34 8.31
N TYR A 199 6.87 22.87 7.50
CA TYR A 199 6.57 21.95 6.41
C TYR A 199 7.76 21.08 5.99
N LYS A 200 7.43 20.03 5.22
CA LYS A 200 8.42 19.22 4.47
C LYS A 200 7.97 19.16 3.01
N ILE A 201 8.89 19.36 2.06
CA ILE A 201 8.62 19.15 0.64
C ILE A 201 9.44 17.97 0.14
N LYS A 202 8.78 17.05 -0.57
CA LYS A 202 9.41 15.86 -1.16
C LYS A 202 9.02 15.71 -2.62
N GLY A 203 9.99 15.42 -3.49
CA GLY A 203 9.72 14.82 -4.79
C GLY A 203 9.47 13.32 -4.61
N ARG A 204 8.35 12.81 -5.12
CA ARG A 204 8.01 11.39 -5.12
C ARG A 204 7.96 10.85 -6.53
N THR A 205 8.90 9.98 -6.90
CA THR A 205 8.84 9.23 -8.16
C THR A 205 7.68 8.23 -8.09
N LYS A 206 6.90 8.12 -9.15
CA LYS A 206 5.83 7.11 -9.25
C LYS A 206 6.40 5.70 -9.33
N SER A 207 5.66 4.71 -8.83
CA SER A 207 6.04 3.31 -8.92
C SER A 207 6.20 2.86 -10.38
N ILE A 208 7.06 1.88 -10.61
CA ILE A 208 7.34 1.33 -11.95
C ILE A 208 6.04 0.82 -12.60
N HIS A 209 5.21 0.11 -11.82
CA HIS A 209 3.90 -0.36 -12.27
C HIS A 209 2.96 0.79 -12.68
N SER A 210 2.94 1.89 -11.91
CA SER A 210 2.12 3.06 -12.25
C SER A 210 2.55 3.72 -13.55
N ILE A 211 3.85 3.76 -13.84
CA ILE A 211 4.42 4.25 -15.09
C ILE A 211 4.05 3.29 -16.22
N TRP A 212 4.28 1.99 -16.04
CA TRP A 212 3.92 0.96 -17.01
C TRP A 212 2.44 1.01 -17.40
N LYS A 213 1.54 1.08 -16.42
CA LYS A 213 0.10 1.22 -16.66
C LYS A 213 -0.28 2.45 -17.47
N LYS A 214 0.45 3.57 -17.28
CA LYS A 214 0.25 4.79 -18.09
C LYS A 214 0.75 4.62 -19.52
N MET A 215 1.92 4.03 -19.70
CA MET A 215 2.45 3.70 -21.05
C MET A 215 1.44 2.85 -21.81
N GLN A 216 0.88 1.81 -21.17
CA GLN A 216 -0.15 0.96 -21.78
C GLN A 216 -1.44 1.75 -22.12
N LYS A 217 -1.96 2.53 -21.17
CA LYS A 217 -3.20 3.28 -21.34
C LYS A 217 -3.09 4.40 -22.37
N GLN A 218 -1.93 5.03 -22.48
CA GLN A 218 -1.68 6.16 -23.37
C GLN A 218 -1.05 5.74 -24.71
N HIS A 219 -0.74 4.44 -24.85
CA HIS A 219 -0.03 3.89 -26.02
C HIS A 219 1.23 4.68 -26.36
N CYS A 220 2.05 4.98 -25.33
CA CYS A 220 3.29 5.75 -25.47
C CYS A 220 4.46 5.07 -24.81
N ASP A 221 5.68 5.44 -25.22
CA ASP A 221 6.92 5.03 -24.58
C ASP A 221 7.15 5.76 -23.25
N PHE A 222 8.19 5.38 -22.50
CA PHE A 222 8.56 6.00 -21.23
C PHE A 222 8.69 7.53 -21.32
N GLU A 223 9.26 8.04 -22.40
CA GLU A 223 9.45 9.47 -22.66
C GLU A 223 8.15 10.24 -22.87
N GLY A 224 7.09 9.55 -23.26
CA GLY A 224 5.74 10.11 -23.39
C GLY A 224 4.97 10.25 -22.08
N VAL A 225 5.48 9.69 -20.98
CA VAL A 225 4.84 9.80 -19.66
C VAL A 225 5.28 11.10 -18.98
N TYR A 226 4.43 12.11 -19.00
CA TYR A 226 4.76 13.46 -18.50
C TYR A 226 4.86 13.55 -16.97
N ASP A 227 4.11 12.75 -16.20
CA ASP A 227 4.01 12.85 -14.76
C ASP A 227 4.73 11.68 -14.03
N LEU A 228 6.03 11.55 -14.30
CA LEU A 228 6.89 10.53 -13.69
C LEU A 228 7.07 10.71 -12.18
N PHE A 229 6.84 11.91 -11.68
CA PHE A 229 6.93 12.25 -10.26
C PHE A 229 5.81 13.21 -9.84
N ALA A 230 5.58 13.31 -8.56
CA ALA A 230 4.72 14.30 -7.91
C ALA A 230 5.53 15.05 -6.86
N ILE A 231 5.15 16.29 -6.59
CA ILE A 231 5.67 17.05 -5.46
C ILE A 231 4.68 16.87 -4.30
N ARG A 232 5.20 16.59 -3.12
CA ARG A 232 4.39 16.47 -1.92
C ARG A 232 4.78 17.55 -0.93
N VAL A 233 3.83 18.38 -0.52
CA VAL A 233 3.98 19.37 0.55
C VAL A 233 3.27 18.83 1.78
N ILE A 234 4.02 18.57 2.84
CA ILE A 234 3.54 18.03 4.10
C ILE A 234 3.66 19.14 5.14
N ILE A 235 2.53 19.54 5.71
CA ILE A 235 2.44 20.64 6.66
C ILE A 235 2.42 20.07 8.08
N ASP A 236 3.25 20.60 8.95
CA ASP A 236 3.19 20.34 10.38
C ASP A 236 2.23 21.34 11.03
N ALA A 237 1.06 20.85 11.44
CA ALA A 237 -0.03 21.69 11.92
C ALA A 237 -0.89 20.97 12.97
N PRO A 238 -1.48 21.71 13.94
CA PRO A 238 -2.52 21.20 14.80
C PRO A 238 -3.74 20.73 13.99
N ILE A 239 -4.46 19.72 14.50
CA ILE A 239 -5.60 19.10 13.79
C ILE A 239 -6.66 20.14 13.40
N GLU A 240 -6.90 21.11 14.26
CA GLU A 240 -7.91 22.16 14.06
C GLU A 240 -7.57 23.10 12.89
N GLU A 241 -6.28 23.23 12.55
CA GLU A 241 -5.77 24.15 11.53
C GLU A 241 -5.37 23.43 10.23
N GLU A 242 -5.25 22.10 10.24
CA GLU A 242 -4.74 21.30 9.11
C GLU A 242 -5.38 21.68 7.77
N LYS A 243 -6.72 21.72 7.74
CA LYS A 243 -7.46 21.99 6.49
C LYS A 243 -7.23 23.42 6.01
N ALA A 244 -7.29 24.39 6.91
CA ALA A 244 -7.09 25.80 6.58
C ALA A 244 -5.67 26.04 6.03
N LEU A 245 -4.66 25.45 6.65
CA LEU A 245 -3.27 25.58 6.21
C LEU A 245 -3.01 24.84 4.88
N CYS A 246 -3.64 23.71 4.64
CA CYS A 246 -3.58 23.05 3.33
C CYS A 246 -4.15 23.95 2.21
N TRP A 247 -5.28 24.62 2.44
CA TRP A 247 -5.84 25.59 1.50
C TRP A 247 -4.98 26.83 1.33
N LYS A 248 -4.35 27.31 2.40
CA LYS A 248 -3.37 28.40 2.33
C LYS A 248 -2.20 28.03 1.43
N VAL A 249 -1.61 26.84 1.61
CA VAL A 249 -0.53 26.34 0.75
C VAL A 249 -0.99 26.16 -0.70
N PHE A 250 -2.21 25.67 -0.92
CA PHE A 250 -2.80 25.61 -2.25
C PHE A 250 -2.83 26.99 -2.93
N SER A 251 -3.25 28.02 -2.21
CA SER A 251 -3.27 29.41 -2.71
C SER A 251 -1.87 29.90 -3.09
N LEU A 252 -0.86 29.64 -2.27
CA LEU A 252 0.53 30.02 -2.55
C LEU A 252 1.09 29.32 -3.80
N ILE A 253 0.78 28.03 -3.99
CA ILE A 253 1.21 27.25 -5.15
C ILE A 253 0.53 27.77 -6.42
N THR A 254 -0.76 28.03 -6.39
CA THR A 254 -1.52 28.52 -7.55
C THR A 254 -1.26 29.99 -7.88
N TYR A 255 -0.73 30.76 -6.92
CA TYR A 255 -0.18 32.07 -7.18
C TYR A 255 1.16 32.02 -7.92
N GLU A 256 2.02 31.04 -7.58
CA GLU A 256 3.35 30.88 -8.18
C GLU A 256 3.30 30.23 -9.57
N TYR A 257 2.41 29.26 -9.75
CA TYR A 257 2.33 28.44 -10.95
C TYR A 257 0.93 28.46 -11.56
N GLU A 258 0.84 28.54 -12.87
CA GLU A 258 -0.41 28.36 -13.60
C GLU A 258 -1.01 26.98 -13.29
N SER A 259 -2.27 26.95 -12.88
CA SER A 259 -2.93 25.74 -12.40
C SER A 259 -3.99 25.22 -13.36
N ASN A 260 -4.08 23.89 -13.48
CA ASN A 260 -5.15 23.21 -14.19
C ASN A 260 -6.27 22.79 -13.22
N LEU A 261 -7.25 23.67 -13.01
CA LEU A 261 -8.35 23.43 -12.08
C LEU A 261 -9.23 22.23 -12.47
N LYS A 262 -9.27 21.82 -13.75
CA LYS A 262 -9.99 20.60 -14.17
C LYS A 262 -9.38 19.33 -13.56
N ARG A 263 -8.13 19.40 -13.12
CA ARG A 263 -7.41 18.31 -12.46
C ARG A 263 -7.32 18.46 -10.95
N LEU A 264 -7.99 19.45 -10.35
CA LEU A 264 -8.11 19.57 -8.90
C LEU A 264 -8.85 18.35 -8.33
N ARG A 265 -8.29 17.77 -7.26
CA ARG A 265 -8.92 16.70 -6.46
C ARG A 265 -8.93 17.15 -5.01
N ASP A 266 -10.10 17.44 -4.51
CA ASP A 266 -10.32 17.85 -3.11
C ASP A 266 -10.78 16.64 -2.29
N TRP A 267 -9.79 15.97 -1.71
CA TRP A 267 -10.01 14.92 -0.72
C TRP A 267 -9.90 15.42 0.73
N LEU A 268 -9.82 16.75 0.93
CA LEU A 268 -9.89 17.36 2.27
C LEU A 268 -11.33 17.62 2.68
N THR A 269 -12.12 18.15 1.77
CA THR A 269 -13.54 18.43 2.02
C THR A 269 -14.34 17.13 2.07
N VAL A 270 -14.08 16.22 1.13
CA VAL A 270 -14.71 14.90 1.05
C VAL A 270 -13.63 13.83 1.01
N PRO A 271 -13.18 13.30 2.18
CA PRO A 271 -12.22 12.21 2.25
C PRO A 271 -12.70 10.96 1.51
N LYS A 272 -11.76 10.17 1.00
CA LYS A 272 -12.11 8.86 0.44
C LYS A 272 -12.64 7.92 1.51
N SER A 273 -13.38 6.89 1.11
CA SER A 273 -13.94 5.87 2.01
C SER A 273 -12.89 5.17 2.89
N ASN A 274 -11.64 5.10 2.41
CA ASN A 274 -10.51 4.55 3.16
C ASN A 274 -9.77 5.58 4.02
N GLY A 275 -10.35 6.76 4.28
CA GLY A 275 -9.76 7.80 5.14
C GLY A 275 -8.64 8.61 4.50
N TYR A 276 -8.41 8.49 3.20
CA TYR A 276 -7.40 9.31 2.50
C TYR A 276 -7.85 10.76 2.40
N GLU A 277 -6.99 11.68 2.89
CA GLU A 277 -7.17 13.14 2.84
C GLU A 277 -5.97 13.79 2.14
N SER A 278 -6.20 14.65 1.15
CA SER A 278 -5.17 15.45 0.48
C SER A 278 -5.81 16.40 -0.55
N LEU A 279 -5.18 17.54 -0.84
CA LEU A 279 -5.45 18.31 -2.04
C LEU A 279 -4.47 17.90 -3.13
N HIS A 280 -4.96 17.65 -4.35
CA HIS A 280 -4.11 17.42 -5.52
C HIS A 280 -4.40 18.48 -6.55
N ILE A 281 -3.37 19.17 -7.00
CA ILE A 281 -3.44 20.13 -8.10
C ILE A 281 -2.35 19.84 -9.13
N THR A 282 -2.65 20.02 -10.38
CA THR A 282 -1.67 19.96 -11.45
C THR A 282 -1.32 21.37 -11.88
N VAL A 283 -0.05 21.73 -11.87
CA VAL A 283 0.44 23.07 -12.20
C VAL A 283 1.50 23.02 -13.30
N LEU A 284 1.64 24.11 -14.05
CA LEU A 284 2.65 24.26 -15.09
C LEU A 284 3.96 24.74 -14.45
N GLY A 285 4.92 23.82 -14.31
CA GLY A 285 6.22 24.09 -13.73
C GLY A 285 7.28 24.55 -14.75
N PRO A 286 8.54 24.66 -14.35
CA PRO A 286 9.64 25.02 -15.23
C PRO A 286 9.68 24.18 -16.50
N LYS A 287 10.11 24.79 -17.61
CA LYS A 287 10.15 24.16 -18.94
C LYS A 287 8.79 23.65 -19.43
N GLU A 288 7.70 24.32 -19.06
CA GLU A 288 6.34 24.02 -19.50
C GLU A 288 5.89 22.57 -19.22
N LYS A 289 6.36 21.99 -18.12
CA LYS A 289 6.00 20.64 -17.71
C LYS A 289 4.92 20.67 -16.64
N TRP A 290 3.84 19.91 -16.88
CA TRP A 290 2.79 19.71 -15.90
C TRP A 290 3.30 18.86 -14.73
N VAL A 291 3.14 19.36 -13.50
CA VAL A 291 3.56 18.73 -12.25
C VAL A 291 2.35 18.56 -11.33
N GLU A 292 2.14 17.35 -10.84
CA GLU A 292 1.16 17.09 -9.78
C GLU A 292 1.74 17.49 -8.44
N VAL A 293 1.02 18.34 -7.69
CA VAL A 293 1.35 18.70 -6.31
C VAL A 293 0.29 18.15 -5.39
N GLN A 294 0.71 17.43 -4.36
CA GLN A 294 -0.10 16.86 -3.30
C GLN A 294 0.15 17.64 -2.02
N ILE A 295 -0.90 18.18 -1.42
CA ILE A 295 -0.83 19.01 -0.20
C ILE A 295 -1.61 18.29 0.89
N ARG A 296 -0.99 18.11 2.05
CA ARG A 296 -1.60 17.44 3.21
C ARG A 296 -0.83 17.72 4.49
N SER A 297 -1.45 17.49 5.64
CA SER A 297 -0.75 17.56 6.92
C SER A 297 0.09 16.32 7.17
N GLN A 298 0.92 16.36 8.23
CA GLN A 298 1.71 15.19 8.65
C GLN A 298 0.82 14.01 9.01
N ARG A 299 -0.28 14.23 9.76
CA ARG A 299 -1.27 13.19 10.08
C ARG A 299 -1.87 12.56 8.83
N MET A 300 -2.25 13.39 7.84
CA MET A 300 -2.80 12.92 6.56
C MET A 300 -1.75 12.15 5.74
N ASP A 301 -0.47 12.56 5.81
CA ASP A 301 0.63 11.85 5.14
C ASP A 301 0.85 10.45 5.75
N GLU A 302 0.84 10.36 7.07
CA GLU A 302 0.93 9.09 7.79
C GLU A 302 -0.25 8.16 7.46
N THR A 303 -1.47 8.72 7.45
CA THR A 303 -2.66 7.96 7.03
C THR A 303 -2.56 7.49 5.57
N ALA A 304 -2.01 8.32 4.69
CA ALA A 304 -1.83 7.94 3.28
C ALA A 304 -0.72 6.91 3.05
N GLU A 305 0.32 6.86 3.87
CA GLU A 305 1.42 5.90 3.73
C GLU A 305 1.11 4.55 4.40
N HIS A 306 0.51 4.58 5.61
CA HIS A 306 0.31 3.41 6.48
C HIS A 306 -1.18 3.01 6.66
N GLY A 307 -2.08 3.67 5.93
CA GLY A 307 -3.52 3.43 6.06
C GLY A 307 -4.11 3.97 7.36
N LEU A 308 -5.33 3.56 7.66
CA LEU A 308 -6.02 3.98 8.90
C LEU A 308 -5.33 3.49 10.18
N ALA A 309 -4.43 2.51 10.08
CA ALA A 309 -3.59 2.08 11.20
C ALA A 309 -2.70 3.21 11.76
N ALA A 310 -2.24 4.13 10.93
CA ALA A 310 -1.50 5.31 11.35
C ALA A 310 -2.31 6.23 12.27
N HIS A 311 -3.62 6.32 12.04
CA HIS A 311 -4.52 7.15 12.85
C HIS A 311 -4.55 6.74 14.34
N TRP A 312 -4.25 5.48 14.65
CA TRP A 312 -4.21 4.98 16.03
C TRP A 312 -2.91 5.27 16.73
N ARG A 313 -1.78 5.20 16.01
CA ARG A 313 -0.48 5.63 16.54
C ARG A 313 -0.53 7.09 16.96
N TYR A 314 -1.18 7.95 16.16
CA TYR A 314 -1.26 9.39 16.42
C TYR A 314 -2.12 9.73 17.64
N LYS A 315 -3.23 9.01 17.88
CA LYS A 315 -4.12 9.29 19.02
C LYS A 315 -3.60 8.78 20.37
N GLY A 316 -2.43 8.11 20.41
CA GLY A 316 -1.87 7.56 21.66
C GLY A 316 -2.81 6.57 22.35
N ILE A 317 -3.87 6.14 21.66
CA ILE A 317 -4.82 5.17 22.16
C ILE A 317 -4.11 3.83 22.11
N LYS A 318 -3.65 3.33 23.25
CA LYS A 318 -3.36 1.92 23.44
C LYS A 318 -4.68 1.20 23.11
N GLY A 319 -4.81 0.73 21.85
CA GLY A 319 -6.06 0.24 21.31
C GLY A 319 -6.54 -0.96 22.11
N GLY A 320 -7.68 -0.80 22.77
CA GLY A 320 -8.48 -1.96 23.10
C GLY A 320 -9.05 -2.57 21.82
N ASP A 321 -9.25 -3.89 21.81
CA ASP A 321 -9.74 -4.66 20.64
C ASP A 321 -10.97 -4.04 19.96
N GLY A 322 -11.82 -3.31 20.69
CA GLY A 322 -13.05 -2.69 20.17
C GLY A 322 -12.85 -1.58 19.12
N ILE A 323 -11.70 -0.87 19.08
CA ILE A 323 -11.45 0.17 18.09
C ILE A 323 -10.99 -0.46 16.77
N ILE A 324 -10.18 -1.50 16.85
CA ILE A 324 -9.78 -2.31 15.71
C ILE A 324 -11.02 -2.96 15.09
N ASP A 325 -11.88 -3.53 15.91
CA ASP A 325 -13.10 -4.19 15.45
C ASP A 325 -14.08 -3.21 14.78
N SER A 326 -14.23 -1.98 15.30
CA SER A 326 -15.08 -0.96 14.65
C SER A 326 -14.54 -0.51 13.30
N TRP A 327 -13.22 -0.38 13.16
CA TRP A 327 -12.57 -0.09 11.89
C TRP A 327 -12.69 -1.25 10.90
N LEU A 328 -12.43 -2.46 11.35
CA LEU A 328 -12.59 -3.67 10.52
C LEU A 328 -14.04 -3.82 10.03
N ALA A 329 -15.04 -3.45 10.86
CA ALA A 329 -16.44 -3.40 10.46
C ALA A 329 -16.70 -2.33 9.39
N THR A 330 -16.11 -1.13 9.54
CA THR A 330 -16.21 -0.03 8.56
C THR A 330 -15.61 -0.45 7.21
N ILE A 331 -14.45 -1.08 7.22
CA ILE A 331 -13.81 -1.59 6.01
C ILE A 331 -14.64 -2.70 5.36
N ARG A 332 -15.18 -3.62 6.17
CA ARG A 332 -16.02 -4.71 5.66
C ARG A 332 -17.26 -4.20 4.94
N SER A 333 -17.81 -3.07 5.37
CA SER A 333 -18.93 -2.41 4.67
C SER A 333 -18.51 -1.67 3.40
N ALA A 334 -17.22 -1.38 3.22
CA ALA A 334 -16.66 -0.67 2.06
C ALA A 334 -16.03 -1.62 1.01
N LEU A 335 -15.87 -2.89 1.35
CA LEU A 335 -15.36 -3.95 0.46
C LEU A 335 -16.47 -4.65 -0.29
#